data_d4334370753ae25fe149d515233afc66
#
_entry.id   d4334370753ae25fe149d515233afc66
#
_cell.length_a   1.000
_cell.length_b   1.000
_cell.length_c   1.000
_cell.angle_alpha   90.00
_cell.angle_beta   90.00
_cell.angle_gamma   90.00
#
_symmetry.space_group_name_H-M   'P 1'
#
loop_
_entity.id
_entity.type
_entity.pdbx_description
1 polymer ?
#
loop_
_entity_poly.entity_id
_entity_poly.type
_entity_poly.pdbx_seq_one_letter_code
_entity_poly.pdbx_strand_id
1 'polypeptide(L)'
;KNIIFECHKIFCKLPIGFKYIIFGLIKVPKAVLNVLILVFALNTFSMFLKDSSNLVKIINSSTVYKNLSTKIIVPFKYDLNEIILNIFNPIFDTFENIGAISVKYLYNGVTIDEATMSNDEIKKYAIESVKDIGDTYEKARKLYNDVIDMLDYDNQKSEEIMNENFNNLSGAISAFETKKGICFDYASLYSVFSEIAELPNRIVVGKGFDGKEWINHAWNEVYIEELGKWIKVDTTFGETGNYFDVEDFDVDHKKERIIWEFSV
;
A
#
# COMPACT_ATOMS: atom_id res chain seq x y z
N LYS A 1 28.99 -7.79 38.76
CA LYS A 1 29.84 -9.00 38.59
C LYS A 1 29.50 -10.11 39.59
N ASN A 2 29.11 -9.80 40.85
CA ASN A 2 28.82 -10.81 41.88
C ASN A 2 27.53 -11.62 41.63
N ILE A 3 26.47 -11.03 41.05
CA ILE A 3 25.16 -11.69 40.86
C ILE A 3 25.28 -12.87 39.88
N ILE A 4 25.96 -12.68 38.75
CA ILE A 4 26.13 -13.74 37.73
C ILE A 4 26.93 -14.91 38.31
N PHE A 5 27.93 -14.61 39.11
CA PHE A 5 28.76 -15.64 39.75
C PHE A 5 28.00 -16.45 40.82
N GLU A 6 27.17 -15.80 41.64
CA GLU A 6 26.30 -16.47 42.61
C GLU A 6 25.20 -17.31 41.92
N CYS A 7 24.57 -16.80 40.86
CA CYS A 7 23.61 -17.57 40.05
C CYS A 7 24.25 -18.82 39.45
N HIS A 8 25.48 -18.71 38.93
CA HIS A 8 26.21 -19.86 38.38
C HIS A 8 26.52 -20.90 39.47
N LYS A 9 26.90 -20.47 40.67
CA LYS A 9 27.20 -21.35 41.79
C LYS A 9 25.98 -22.12 42.30
N ILE A 10 24.80 -21.43 42.31
CA ILE A 10 23.50 -22.04 42.63
C ILE A 10 23.13 -23.07 41.54
N PHE A 11 23.24 -22.68 40.27
CA PHE A 11 22.94 -23.55 39.14
C PHE A 11 23.78 -24.83 39.13
N CYS A 12 25.06 -24.72 39.47
CA CYS A 12 25.94 -25.88 39.53
C CYS A 12 25.54 -26.91 40.59
N LYS A 13 24.84 -26.48 41.65
CA LYS A 13 24.38 -27.37 42.74
C LYS A 13 23.03 -28.03 42.49
N LEU A 14 22.29 -27.64 41.44
CA LEU A 14 21.00 -28.21 41.11
C LEU A 14 21.13 -29.67 40.62
N PRO A 15 20.13 -30.53 40.92
CA PRO A 15 20.03 -31.86 40.31
C PRO A 15 20.00 -31.76 38.78
N ILE A 16 20.54 -32.79 38.12
CA ILE A 16 20.67 -32.83 36.67
C ILE A 16 19.33 -32.58 35.95
N GLY A 17 18.24 -33.18 36.43
CA GLY A 17 16.89 -32.98 35.86
C GLY A 17 16.43 -31.52 35.89
N PHE A 18 16.69 -30.79 36.99
CA PHE A 18 16.38 -29.36 37.10
C PHE A 18 17.22 -28.51 36.17
N LYS A 19 18.46 -28.86 35.91
CA LYS A 19 19.31 -28.17 34.93
C LYS A 19 18.75 -28.27 33.54
N TYR A 20 18.23 -29.45 33.14
CA TYR A 20 17.55 -29.62 31.83
C TYR A 20 16.28 -28.82 31.69
N ILE A 21 15.48 -28.72 32.78
CA ILE A 21 14.25 -27.91 32.79
C ILE A 21 14.61 -26.42 32.62
N ILE A 22 15.55 -25.91 33.40
CA ILE A 22 16.00 -24.49 33.29
C ILE A 22 16.59 -24.21 31.90
N PHE A 23 17.39 -25.14 31.38
CA PHE A 23 17.98 -25.06 30.06
C PHE A 23 16.91 -25.04 28.95
N GLY A 24 15.88 -25.86 29.10
CA GLY A 24 14.69 -25.85 28.21
C GLY A 24 13.92 -24.54 28.27
N LEU A 25 13.65 -24.05 29.49
CA LEU A 25 12.96 -22.78 29.72
C LEU A 25 13.67 -21.55 29.10
N ILE A 26 15.01 -21.62 28.96
CA ILE A 26 15.78 -20.54 28.34
C ILE A 26 15.97 -20.78 26.85
N LYS A 27 16.26 -22.00 26.40
CA LYS A 27 16.57 -22.30 25.00
C LYS A 27 15.34 -22.34 24.11
N VAL A 28 14.20 -22.84 24.60
CA VAL A 28 12.96 -22.90 23.80
C VAL A 28 12.45 -21.51 23.42
N PRO A 29 12.29 -20.56 24.36
CA PRO A 29 11.92 -19.19 23.99
C PRO A 29 12.90 -18.52 23.03
N LYS A 30 14.22 -18.75 23.23
CA LYS A 30 15.24 -18.22 22.31
C LYS A 30 15.13 -18.84 20.92
N ALA A 31 14.87 -20.12 20.80
CA ALA A 31 14.66 -20.78 19.50
C ALA A 31 13.39 -20.27 18.82
N VAL A 32 12.29 -20.12 19.57
CA VAL A 32 11.06 -19.52 19.07
C VAL A 32 11.29 -18.09 18.58
N LEU A 33 11.96 -17.27 19.39
CA LEU A 33 12.30 -15.89 19.01
C LEU A 33 13.15 -15.84 17.72
N ASN A 34 14.16 -16.72 17.60
CA ASN A 34 14.96 -16.78 16.38
C ASN A 34 14.14 -17.18 15.14
N VAL A 35 13.17 -18.08 15.28
CA VAL A 35 12.25 -18.46 14.20
C VAL A 35 11.36 -17.28 13.82
N LEU A 36 10.83 -16.54 14.79
CA LEU A 36 10.01 -15.35 14.52
C LEU A 36 10.82 -14.27 13.82
N ILE A 37 12.05 -14.02 14.26
CA ILE A 37 12.96 -13.07 13.58
C ILE A 37 13.24 -13.52 12.14
N LEU A 38 13.46 -14.81 11.91
CA LEU A 38 13.69 -15.33 10.56
C LEU A 38 12.45 -15.17 9.68
N VAL A 39 11.26 -15.52 10.19
CA VAL A 39 9.99 -15.37 9.45
C VAL A 39 9.74 -13.89 9.13
N PHE A 40 9.97 -12.99 10.09
CA PHE A 40 9.87 -11.56 9.89
C PHE A 40 10.84 -11.07 8.80
N ALA A 41 12.11 -11.46 8.87
CA ALA A 41 13.12 -11.11 7.86
C ALA A 41 12.76 -11.63 6.47
N LEU A 42 12.27 -12.88 6.37
CA LEU A 42 11.81 -13.45 5.10
C LEU A 42 10.58 -12.73 4.55
N ASN A 43 9.63 -12.35 5.42
CA ASN A 43 8.46 -11.59 5.03
C ASN A 43 8.84 -10.21 4.51
N THR A 44 9.71 -9.49 5.23
CA THR A 44 10.23 -8.20 4.80
C THR A 44 11.01 -8.32 3.49
N PHE A 45 11.90 -9.31 3.37
CA PHE A 45 12.69 -9.55 2.17
C PHE A 45 11.83 -9.93 0.95
N SER A 46 10.77 -10.73 1.15
CA SER A 46 9.86 -11.10 0.06
C SER A 46 9.12 -9.92 -0.54
N MET A 47 8.94 -8.83 0.20
CA MET A 47 8.32 -7.59 -0.29
C MET A 47 9.18 -6.87 -1.35
N PHE A 48 10.49 -7.11 -1.35
CA PHE A 48 11.44 -6.50 -2.29
C PHE A 48 11.74 -7.38 -3.51
N LEU A 49 11.20 -8.60 -3.56
CA LEU A 49 11.38 -9.51 -4.67
C LEU A 49 10.17 -9.51 -5.60
N LYS A 50 10.41 -9.64 -6.89
CA LYS A 50 9.31 -9.87 -7.85
C LYS A 50 8.59 -11.17 -7.53
N ASP A 51 7.25 -11.20 -7.61
CA ASP A 51 6.44 -12.39 -7.33
C ASP A 51 6.80 -13.58 -8.23
N SER A 52 7.29 -13.30 -9.42
CA SER A 52 7.80 -14.32 -10.35
C SER A 52 9.09 -15.01 -9.88
N SER A 53 9.77 -14.47 -8.83
CA SER A 53 11.03 -15.06 -8.38
C SER A 53 10.81 -16.45 -7.77
N ASN A 54 11.71 -17.38 -8.06
CA ASN A 54 11.67 -18.73 -7.50
C ASN A 54 11.76 -18.73 -5.97
N LEU A 55 12.42 -17.73 -5.38
CA LEU A 55 12.53 -17.58 -3.93
C LEU A 55 11.20 -17.24 -3.29
N VAL A 56 10.43 -16.31 -3.86
CA VAL A 56 9.08 -15.97 -3.36
C VAL A 56 8.15 -17.17 -3.45
N LYS A 57 8.21 -17.94 -4.53
CA LYS A 57 7.41 -19.17 -4.69
C LYS A 57 7.78 -20.22 -3.62
N ILE A 58 9.07 -20.41 -3.33
CA ILE A 58 9.54 -21.35 -2.30
C ILE A 58 9.07 -20.88 -0.91
N ILE A 59 9.27 -19.62 -0.56
CA ILE A 59 8.84 -19.04 0.72
C ILE A 59 7.33 -19.22 0.89
N ASN A 60 6.54 -18.86 -0.12
CA ASN A 60 5.09 -18.96 -0.09
C ASN A 60 4.55 -20.41 -0.18
N SER A 61 5.36 -21.40 -0.55
CA SER A 61 4.96 -22.80 -0.50
C SER A 61 4.98 -23.39 0.92
N SER A 62 5.68 -22.76 1.87
CA SER A 62 5.82 -23.24 3.25
C SER A 62 4.56 -22.93 4.08
N THR A 63 3.84 -23.97 4.50
CA THR A 63 2.67 -23.85 5.39
C THR A 63 3.04 -23.24 6.75
N VAL A 64 4.22 -23.57 7.27
CA VAL A 64 4.71 -23.02 8.56
C VAL A 64 4.95 -21.52 8.42
N TYR A 65 5.62 -21.10 7.33
CA TYR A 65 5.84 -19.69 7.04
C TYR A 65 4.51 -18.93 6.92
N LYS A 66 3.57 -19.42 6.11
CA LYS A 66 2.25 -18.80 5.95
C LYS A 66 1.53 -18.62 7.28
N ASN A 67 1.45 -19.67 8.09
CA ASN A 67 0.76 -19.61 9.38
C ASN A 67 1.40 -18.63 10.36
N LEU A 68 2.73 -18.59 10.43
CA LEU A 68 3.45 -17.65 11.31
C LEU A 68 3.38 -16.23 10.77
N SER A 69 3.54 -16.03 9.47
CA SER A 69 3.43 -14.74 8.82
C SER A 69 2.05 -14.13 9.06
N THR A 70 0.97 -14.83 8.69
CA THR A 70 -0.39 -14.29 8.79
C THR A 70 -0.88 -14.08 10.22
N LYS A 71 -0.54 -14.99 11.15
CA LYS A 71 -1.09 -14.94 12.52
C LYS A 71 -0.26 -14.12 13.50
N ILE A 72 1.04 -13.96 13.24
CA ILE A 72 1.96 -13.32 14.18
C ILE A 72 2.61 -12.07 13.55
N ILE A 73 3.13 -12.19 12.33
CA ILE A 73 3.91 -11.10 11.73
C ILE A 73 2.99 -10.00 11.16
N VAL A 74 1.93 -10.38 10.45
CA VAL A 74 1.00 -9.42 9.83
C VAL A 74 0.39 -8.45 10.84
N PRO A 75 -0.09 -8.87 12.03
CA PRO A 75 -0.61 -7.93 13.03
C PRO A 75 0.38 -6.88 13.53
N PHE A 76 1.69 -7.20 13.53
CA PHE A 76 2.75 -6.27 13.94
C PHE A 76 3.38 -5.53 12.75
N LYS A 77 2.96 -5.84 11.53
CA LYS A 77 3.61 -5.38 10.31
C LYS A 77 3.48 -3.88 10.09
N TYR A 78 2.38 -3.30 10.53
CA TYR A 78 2.06 -1.89 10.26
C TYR A 78 2.96 -0.94 11.06
N ASP A 79 3.09 -1.14 12.36
CA ASP A 79 3.95 -0.30 13.22
C ASP A 79 5.43 -0.38 12.82
N LEU A 80 5.88 -1.60 12.43
CA LEU A 80 7.26 -1.85 12.04
C LEU A 80 7.56 -1.46 10.59
N ASN A 81 6.59 -1.55 9.68
CA ASN A 81 6.77 -1.17 8.28
C ASN A 81 7.03 0.33 8.12
N GLU A 82 6.33 1.19 8.85
CA GLU A 82 6.58 2.63 8.80
C GLU A 82 8.01 2.96 9.26
N ILE A 83 8.47 2.33 10.33
CA ILE A 83 9.84 2.49 10.84
C ILE A 83 10.86 1.95 9.84
N ILE A 84 10.61 0.75 9.28
CA ILE A 84 11.53 0.10 8.32
C ILE A 84 11.58 0.90 7.02
N LEU A 85 10.44 1.31 6.48
CA LEU A 85 10.39 2.12 5.25
C LEU A 85 11.11 3.45 5.45
N ASN A 86 10.93 4.14 6.57
CA ASN A 86 11.60 5.41 6.85
C ASN A 86 13.12 5.27 6.97
N ILE A 87 13.61 4.14 7.53
CA ILE A 87 15.05 3.88 7.66
C ILE A 87 15.67 3.43 6.33
N PHE A 88 14.95 2.63 5.55
CA PHE A 88 15.52 1.96 4.38
C PHE A 88 15.13 2.59 3.03
N ASN A 89 14.10 3.47 2.97
CA ASN A 89 13.72 4.15 1.73
C ASN A 89 14.92 4.78 0.99
N PRO A 90 15.85 5.52 1.63
CA PRO A 90 16.98 6.09 0.92
C PRO A 90 17.94 5.04 0.32
N ILE A 91 17.98 3.85 0.92
CA ILE A 91 18.78 2.72 0.44
C ILE A 91 18.07 2.04 -0.72
N PHE A 92 16.74 1.85 -0.60
CA PHE A 92 15.92 1.22 -1.63
C PHE A 92 15.82 2.05 -2.89
N ASP A 93 15.64 3.36 -2.80
CA ASP A 93 15.67 4.28 -3.94
C ASP A 93 16.96 4.14 -4.76
N THR A 94 18.09 3.90 -4.07
CA THR A 94 19.39 3.65 -4.74
C THR A 94 19.38 2.31 -5.49
N PHE A 95 18.83 1.25 -4.89
CA PHE A 95 18.77 -0.08 -5.51
C PHE A 95 17.70 -0.18 -6.61
N GLU A 96 16.59 0.54 -6.50
CA GLU A 96 15.55 0.64 -7.52
C GLU A 96 16.10 1.32 -8.78
N ASN A 97 16.82 2.41 -8.63
CA ASN A 97 17.46 3.16 -9.73
C ASN A 97 18.46 2.31 -10.54
N ILE A 98 19.05 1.26 -9.95
CA ILE A 98 19.92 0.32 -10.66
C ILE A 98 19.17 -0.94 -11.15
N GLY A 99 17.83 -0.97 -11.01
CA GLY A 99 16.99 -2.09 -11.48
C GLY A 99 17.19 -3.42 -10.73
N ALA A 100 17.87 -3.39 -9.58
CA ALA A 100 18.20 -4.59 -8.80
C ALA A 100 17.05 -5.09 -7.92
N ILE A 101 16.15 -4.18 -7.50
CA ILE A 101 15.03 -4.48 -6.59
C ILE A 101 13.78 -3.75 -7.06
N SER A 102 12.63 -4.39 -7.01
CA SER A 102 11.32 -3.77 -7.17
C SER A 102 10.67 -3.68 -5.79
N VAL A 103 10.51 -2.47 -5.28
CA VAL A 103 9.85 -2.23 -3.99
C VAL A 103 8.34 -2.25 -4.20
N LYS A 104 7.65 -3.18 -3.53
CA LYS A 104 6.18 -3.22 -3.52
C LYS A 104 5.68 -2.42 -2.32
N TYR A 105 5.13 -1.26 -2.59
CA TYR A 105 4.44 -0.48 -1.58
C TYR A 105 3.06 -1.09 -1.31
N LEU A 106 2.78 -1.43 -0.03
CA LEU A 106 1.43 -1.76 0.41
C LEU A 106 0.73 -0.47 0.82
N TYR A 107 -0.41 -0.21 0.20
CA TYR A 107 -1.30 0.89 0.56
C TYR A 107 -2.69 0.31 0.82
N ASN A 108 -3.24 0.60 2.00
CA ASN A 108 -4.53 0.03 2.42
C ASN A 108 -4.65 -1.49 2.23
N GLY A 109 -3.57 -2.23 2.51
CA GLY A 109 -3.55 -3.69 2.48
C GLY A 109 -3.33 -4.34 1.11
N VAL A 110 -3.25 -3.56 0.03
CA VAL A 110 -2.97 -4.04 -1.34
C VAL A 110 -1.69 -3.42 -1.89
N THR A 111 -1.04 -4.10 -2.82
CA THR A 111 0.05 -3.49 -3.60
C THR A 111 -0.53 -2.50 -4.60
N ILE A 112 0.27 -1.54 -5.02
CA ILE A 112 -0.17 -0.57 -6.03
C ILE A 112 -0.51 -1.25 -7.36
N ASP A 113 0.23 -2.31 -7.75
CA ASP A 113 -0.04 -3.10 -8.94
C ASP A 113 -1.42 -3.79 -8.86
N GLU A 114 -1.80 -4.32 -7.69
CA GLU A 114 -3.12 -4.91 -7.47
C GLU A 114 -4.22 -3.85 -7.50
N ALA A 115 -3.98 -2.69 -6.90
CA ALA A 115 -4.95 -1.60 -6.85
C ALA A 115 -5.25 -0.99 -8.23
N THR A 116 -4.27 -1.01 -9.15
CA THR A 116 -4.40 -0.50 -10.52
C THR A 116 -4.68 -1.59 -11.57
N MET A 117 -5.08 -2.78 -11.14
CA MET A 117 -5.56 -3.81 -12.07
C MET A 117 -6.90 -3.43 -12.69
N SER A 118 -7.11 -3.88 -13.93
CA SER A 118 -8.39 -3.73 -14.63
C SER A 118 -8.96 -5.09 -15.05
N ASN A 119 -10.25 -5.11 -15.35
CA ASN A 119 -10.95 -6.23 -15.98
C ASN A 119 -11.62 -5.78 -17.28
N ASP A 120 -12.25 -6.71 -17.99
CA ASP A 120 -12.86 -6.42 -19.31
C ASP A 120 -14.05 -5.45 -19.21
N GLU A 121 -14.77 -5.43 -18.08
CA GLU A 121 -15.90 -4.52 -17.85
C GLU A 121 -15.40 -3.08 -17.66
N ILE A 122 -14.34 -2.89 -16.87
CA ILE A 122 -13.67 -1.59 -16.67
C ILE A 122 -13.14 -1.07 -18.01
N LYS A 123 -12.43 -1.94 -18.78
CA LYS A 123 -11.90 -1.57 -20.10
C LYS A 123 -13.00 -1.10 -21.04
N LYS A 124 -14.05 -1.90 -21.13
CA LYS A 124 -15.19 -1.57 -22.01
C LYS A 124 -15.82 -0.24 -21.60
N TYR A 125 -16.03 -0.02 -20.31
CA TYR A 125 -16.62 1.21 -19.80
C TYR A 125 -15.75 2.43 -20.14
N ALA A 126 -14.46 2.39 -19.83
CA ALA A 126 -13.55 3.51 -20.05
C ALA A 126 -13.43 3.87 -21.55
N ILE A 127 -13.27 2.86 -22.42
CA ILE A 127 -13.22 3.08 -23.89
C ILE A 127 -14.51 3.74 -24.38
N GLU A 128 -15.67 3.20 -24.00
CA GLU A 128 -16.97 3.72 -24.43
C GLU A 128 -17.22 5.14 -23.93
N SER A 129 -16.75 5.46 -22.71
CA SER A 129 -16.93 6.78 -22.10
C SER A 129 -16.24 7.90 -22.89
N VAL A 130 -15.08 7.62 -23.50
CA VAL A 130 -14.27 8.66 -24.17
C VAL A 130 -14.15 8.50 -25.67
N LYS A 131 -14.81 7.52 -26.27
CA LYS A 131 -14.65 7.12 -27.69
C LYS A 131 -14.80 8.28 -28.70
N ASP A 132 -15.69 9.22 -28.40
CA ASP A 132 -16.02 10.34 -29.29
C ASP A 132 -15.30 11.65 -28.88
N ILE A 133 -14.38 11.59 -27.90
CA ILE A 133 -13.65 12.73 -27.37
C ILE A 133 -12.21 12.68 -27.87
N GLY A 134 -11.80 13.69 -28.63
CA GLY A 134 -10.43 13.78 -29.18
C GLY A 134 -9.46 14.54 -28.28
N ASP A 135 -9.94 15.49 -27.49
CA ASP A 135 -9.16 16.39 -26.65
C ASP A 135 -8.79 15.70 -25.31
N THR A 136 -7.51 15.76 -24.89
CA THR A 136 -7.05 15.04 -23.68
C THR A 136 -7.60 15.66 -22.40
N TYR A 137 -7.79 17.00 -22.37
CA TYR A 137 -8.39 17.69 -21.23
C TYR A 137 -9.86 17.27 -21.04
N GLU A 138 -10.63 17.21 -22.13
CA GLU A 138 -12.03 16.80 -22.10
C GLU A 138 -12.18 15.30 -21.76
N LYS A 139 -11.28 14.44 -22.25
CA LYS A 139 -11.23 13.02 -21.81
C LYS A 139 -11.00 12.93 -20.30
N ALA A 140 -9.98 13.61 -19.79
CA ALA A 140 -9.64 13.62 -18.36
C ALA A 140 -10.82 14.16 -17.52
N ARG A 141 -11.48 15.21 -17.97
CA ARG A 141 -12.67 15.79 -17.32
C ARG A 141 -13.86 14.83 -17.33
N LYS A 142 -14.09 14.15 -18.46
CA LYS A 142 -15.16 13.17 -18.57
C LYS A 142 -14.96 12.02 -17.58
N LEU A 143 -13.74 11.45 -17.53
CA LEU A 143 -13.41 10.36 -16.61
C LEU A 143 -13.47 10.80 -15.13
N TYR A 144 -13.13 12.05 -14.83
CA TYR A 144 -13.30 12.65 -13.50
C TYR A 144 -14.77 12.63 -13.07
N ASN A 145 -15.65 13.11 -13.93
CA ASN A 145 -17.07 13.09 -13.66
C ASN A 145 -17.63 11.67 -13.55
N ASP A 146 -17.17 10.74 -14.41
CA ASP A 146 -17.61 9.36 -14.38
C ASP A 146 -17.28 8.65 -13.06
N VAL A 147 -16.09 8.90 -12.48
CA VAL A 147 -15.73 8.31 -11.19
C VAL A 147 -16.58 8.88 -10.07
N ILE A 148 -16.81 10.20 -10.05
CA ILE A 148 -17.67 10.86 -9.05
C ILE A 148 -19.11 10.36 -9.15
N ASP A 149 -19.65 10.27 -10.35
CA ASP A 149 -21.04 9.83 -10.57
C ASP A 149 -21.23 8.33 -10.27
N MET A 150 -20.13 7.56 -10.28
CA MET A 150 -20.16 6.11 -10.11
C MET A 150 -20.01 5.66 -8.67
N LEU A 151 -19.23 6.36 -7.86
CA LEU A 151 -18.82 5.90 -6.52
C LEU A 151 -19.49 6.70 -5.41
N ASP A 152 -19.87 6.01 -4.35
CA ASP A 152 -20.22 6.59 -3.05
C ASP A 152 -19.05 6.42 -2.07
N TYR A 153 -18.78 7.40 -1.21
CA TYR A 153 -17.71 7.29 -0.22
C TYR A 153 -18.04 6.26 0.87
N ASP A 154 -17.14 5.29 1.05
CA ASP A 154 -17.30 4.19 2.01
C ASP A 154 -16.75 4.57 3.40
N ASN A 155 -17.59 5.22 4.21
CA ASN A 155 -17.24 5.60 5.58
C ASN A 155 -16.90 4.39 6.46
N GLN A 156 -17.60 3.25 6.28
CA GLN A 156 -17.34 2.07 7.07
C GLN A 156 -15.94 1.52 6.76
N LYS A 157 -15.59 1.38 5.48
CA LYS A 157 -14.25 0.96 5.05
C LYS A 157 -13.18 1.92 5.55
N SER A 158 -13.43 3.24 5.53
CA SER A 158 -12.52 4.25 6.05
C SER A 158 -12.25 4.04 7.54
N GLU A 159 -13.29 3.83 8.36
CA GLU A 159 -13.16 3.53 9.78
C GLU A 159 -12.41 2.21 10.04
N GLU A 160 -12.69 1.16 9.27
CA GLU A 160 -12.02 -0.13 9.39
C GLU A 160 -10.53 -0.01 9.09
N ILE A 161 -10.13 0.73 8.05
CA ILE A 161 -8.73 0.97 7.71
C ILE A 161 -8.03 1.81 8.78
N MET A 162 -8.69 2.84 9.33
CA MET A 162 -8.15 3.61 10.45
C MET A 162 -7.92 2.75 11.71
N ASN A 163 -8.70 1.69 11.89
CA ASN A 163 -8.53 0.70 12.94
C ASN A 163 -7.65 -0.49 12.52
N GLU A 164 -6.83 -0.33 11.47
CA GLU A 164 -5.90 -1.36 10.96
C GLU A 164 -6.58 -2.67 10.50
N ASN A 165 -7.86 -2.61 10.16
CA ASN A 165 -8.61 -3.74 9.62
C ASN A 165 -8.60 -3.67 8.09
N PHE A 166 -7.70 -4.43 7.45
CA PHE A 166 -7.52 -4.46 6.00
C PHE A 166 -8.17 -5.68 5.34
N ASN A 167 -9.29 -6.16 5.86
CA ASN A 167 -10.01 -7.30 5.29
C ASN A 167 -10.81 -6.94 4.03
N ASN A 168 -11.03 -5.66 3.78
CA ASN A 168 -11.76 -5.17 2.62
C ASN A 168 -10.82 -4.98 1.44
N LEU A 169 -11.24 -5.47 0.28
CA LEU A 169 -10.52 -5.26 -0.98
C LEU A 169 -10.47 -3.77 -1.32
N SER A 170 -9.31 -3.29 -1.75
CA SER A 170 -9.09 -1.92 -2.24
C SER A 170 -8.65 -1.93 -3.68
N GLY A 171 -8.80 -0.79 -4.37
CA GLY A 171 -8.36 -0.57 -5.73
C GLY A 171 -9.50 -0.52 -6.75
N ALA A 172 -9.12 -0.36 -8.01
CA ALA A 172 -10.03 -0.06 -9.12
C ALA A 172 -11.13 -1.10 -9.34
N ILE A 173 -10.79 -2.41 -9.31
CA ILE A 173 -11.78 -3.48 -9.53
C ILE A 173 -12.82 -3.45 -8.42
N SER A 174 -12.38 -3.41 -7.15
CA SER A 174 -13.30 -3.38 -6.02
C SER A 174 -14.21 -2.15 -6.07
N ALA A 175 -13.66 -0.97 -6.33
CA ALA A 175 -14.43 0.27 -6.48
C ALA A 175 -15.47 0.17 -7.60
N PHE A 176 -15.05 -0.32 -8.77
CA PHE A 176 -15.95 -0.47 -9.92
C PHE A 176 -17.10 -1.44 -9.66
N GLU A 177 -16.84 -2.58 -9.00
CA GLU A 177 -17.85 -3.61 -8.72
C GLU A 177 -18.81 -3.20 -7.61
N THR A 178 -18.28 -2.64 -6.51
CA THR A 178 -19.09 -2.31 -5.33
C THR A 178 -19.77 -0.94 -5.42
N LYS A 179 -19.31 -0.07 -6.33
CA LYS A 179 -19.73 1.34 -6.46
C LYS A 179 -19.45 2.15 -5.19
N LYS A 180 -18.48 1.70 -4.39
CA LYS A 180 -18.07 2.34 -3.14
C LYS A 180 -16.55 2.29 -3.00
N GLY A 181 -16.00 3.29 -2.32
CA GLY A 181 -14.58 3.31 -2.04
C GLY A 181 -14.16 4.45 -1.12
N ILE A 182 -12.89 4.44 -0.77
CA ILE A 182 -12.21 5.55 -0.08
C ILE A 182 -11.30 6.28 -1.09
N CYS A 183 -10.66 7.34 -0.67
CA CYS A 183 -9.82 8.18 -1.56
C CYS A 183 -8.83 7.38 -2.43
N PHE A 184 -8.24 6.32 -1.89
CA PHE A 184 -7.33 5.45 -2.64
C PHE A 184 -8.04 4.64 -3.74
N ASP A 185 -9.27 4.20 -3.50
CA ASP A 185 -10.08 3.46 -4.47
C ASP A 185 -10.53 4.37 -5.63
N TYR A 186 -10.95 5.60 -5.30
CA TYR A 186 -11.27 6.65 -6.27
C TYR A 186 -10.07 6.96 -7.17
N ALA A 187 -8.92 7.24 -6.55
CA ALA A 187 -7.69 7.53 -7.28
C ALA A 187 -7.23 6.35 -8.15
N SER A 188 -7.37 5.11 -7.65
CA SER A 188 -7.04 3.90 -8.41
C SER A 188 -7.95 3.71 -9.61
N LEU A 189 -9.26 3.87 -9.45
CA LEU A 189 -10.22 3.73 -10.55
C LEU A 189 -10.01 4.81 -11.62
N TYR A 190 -9.80 6.06 -11.21
CA TYR A 190 -9.49 7.14 -12.12
C TYR A 190 -8.19 6.89 -12.90
N SER A 191 -7.15 6.37 -12.22
CA SER A 191 -5.89 5.99 -12.87
C SER A 191 -6.08 4.92 -13.93
N VAL A 192 -6.85 3.87 -13.61
CA VAL A 192 -7.13 2.79 -14.57
C VAL A 192 -7.93 3.29 -15.77
N PHE A 193 -8.94 4.14 -15.55
CA PHE A 193 -9.69 4.75 -16.65
C PHE A 193 -8.80 5.63 -17.53
N SER A 194 -7.92 6.42 -16.92
CA SER A 194 -6.97 7.30 -17.61
C SER A 194 -5.95 6.50 -18.42
N GLU A 195 -5.39 5.40 -17.86
CA GLU A 195 -4.49 4.50 -18.56
C GLU A 195 -5.15 3.89 -19.82
N ILE A 196 -6.39 3.40 -19.69
CA ILE A 196 -7.15 2.82 -20.81
C ILE A 196 -7.45 3.89 -21.87
N ALA A 197 -7.64 5.14 -21.49
CA ALA A 197 -7.82 6.27 -22.37
C ALA A 197 -6.51 6.85 -22.93
N GLU A 198 -5.37 6.20 -22.65
CA GLU A 198 -4.02 6.61 -23.06
C GLU A 198 -3.61 8.01 -22.54
N LEU A 199 -4.09 8.38 -21.34
CA LEU A 199 -3.72 9.61 -20.64
C LEU A 199 -2.61 9.32 -19.63
N PRO A 200 -1.40 9.92 -19.76
CA PRO A 200 -0.38 9.80 -18.73
C PRO A 200 -0.90 10.35 -17.40
N ASN A 201 -0.77 9.56 -16.34
CA ASN A 201 -1.33 9.92 -15.06
C ASN A 201 -0.54 9.32 -13.89
N ARG A 202 -0.77 9.89 -12.69
CA ARG A 202 -0.09 9.51 -11.45
C ARG A 202 -1.07 9.36 -10.31
N ILE A 203 -0.80 8.43 -9.41
CA ILE A 203 -1.42 8.41 -8.08
C ILE A 203 -0.47 9.10 -7.11
N VAL A 204 -0.99 10.11 -6.44
CA VAL A 204 -0.28 10.93 -5.47
C VAL A 204 -0.86 10.66 -4.09
N VAL A 205 -0.01 10.57 -3.08
CA VAL A 205 -0.41 10.50 -1.68
C VAL A 205 0.16 11.66 -0.89
N GLY A 206 -0.56 12.03 0.17
CA GLY A 206 -0.19 13.15 1.02
C GLY A 206 -1.27 13.43 2.05
N LYS A 207 -1.51 14.71 2.33
CA LYS A 207 -2.55 15.17 3.25
C LYS A 207 -3.60 15.96 2.51
N GLY A 208 -4.88 15.66 2.77
CA GLY A 208 -6.04 16.47 2.41
C GLY A 208 -6.66 17.10 3.64
N PHE A 209 -7.18 18.32 3.52
CA PHE A 209 -7.91 18.99 4.59
C PHE A 209 -9.41 18.75 4.42
N ASP A 210 -10.01 18.01 5.34
CA ASP A 210 -11.43 17.62 5.27
C ASP A 210 -12.42 18.69 5.77
N GLY A 211 -11.90 19.89 6.04
CA GLY A 211 -12.66 20.99 6.64
C GLY A 211 -12.52 21.08 8.17
N LYS A 212 -11.83 20.09 8.81
CA LYS A 212 -11.57 20.04 10.26
C LYS A 212 -10.09 19.78 10.54
N GLU A 213 -9.52 18.77 9.89
CA GLU A 213 -8.14 18.35 10.12
C GLU A 213 -7.45 17.85 8.84
N TRP A 214 -6.13 17.73 8.90
CA TRP A 214 -5.32 17.17 7.83
C TRP A 214 -5.27 15.65 7.95
N ILE A 215 -5.93 14.95 7.03
CA ILE A 215 -5.99 13.48 6.99
C ILE A 215 -5.07 12.93 5.90
N ASN A 216 -4.72 11.64 5.99
CA ASN A 216 -4.07 10.93 4.89
C ASN A 216 -5.00 10.89 3.69
N HIS A 217 -4.48 11.24 2.52
CA HIS A 217 -5.31 11.38 1.33
C HIS A 217 -4.57 10.91 0.07
N ALA A 218 -5.33 10.48 -0.93
CA ALA A 218 -4.84 10.09 -2.24
C ALA A 218 -5.64 10.79 -3.34
N TRP A 219 -4.94 11.26 -4.37
CA TRP A 219 -5.52 11.92 -5.55
C TRP A 219 -4.69 11.63 -6.80
N ASN A 220 -5.03 12.25 -7.92
CA ASN A 220 -4.34 12.04 -9.18
C ASN A 220 -3.70 13.33 -9.72
N GLU A 221 -2.67 13.15 -10.52
CA GLU A 221 -2.18 14.15 -11.48
C GLU A 221 -2.29 13.54 -12.88
N VAL A 222 -2.74 14.32 -13.86
CA VAL A 222 -2.89 13.90 -15.26
C VAL A 222 -2.15 14.86 -16.15
N TYR A 223 -1.39 14.33 -17.10
CA TYR A 223 -0.70 15.17 -18.09
C TYR A 223 -1.66 15.50 -19.23
N ILE A 224 -1.80 16.77 -19.51
CA ILE A 224 -2.62 17.28 -20.61
C ILE A 224 -1.70 17.74 -21.74
N GLU A 225 -1.76 17.03 -22.84
CA GLU A 225 -0.87 17.26 -23.98
C GLU A 225 -1.04 18.65 -24.57
N GLU A 226 -2.29 19.10 -24.74
CA GLU A 226 -2.61 20.42 -25.30
C GLU A 226 -2.11 21.58 -24.43
N LEU A 227 -1.99 21.36 -23.12
CA LEU A 227 -1.48 22.36 -22.17
C LEU A 227 0.02 22.20 -21.86
N GLY A 228 0.61 21.05 -22.22
CA GLY A 228 1.99 20.70 -21.90
C GLY A 228 2.29 20.65 -20.39
N LYS A 229 1.28 20.34 -19.55
CA LYS A 229 1.41 20.36 -18.08
C LYS A 229 0.67 19.23 -17.40
N TRP A 230 1.09 18.89 -16.20
CA TRP A 230 0.35 18.08 -15.25
C TRP A 230 -0.72 18.93 -14.56
N ILE A 231 -1.96 18.47 -14.57
CA ILE A 231 -3.07 19.05 -13.81
C ILE A 231 -3.37 18.16 -12.59
N LYS A 232 -3.94 18.75 -11.55
CA LYS A 232 -4.31 18.06 -10.32
C LYS A 232 -5.78 17.71 -10.35
N VAL A 233 -6.11 16.50 -9.90
CA VAL A 233 -7.47 15.93 -10.01
C VAL A 233 -7.78 15.15 -8.75
N ASP A 234 -8.80 15.52 -8.01
CA ASP A 234 -9.28 14.77 -6.85
C ASP A 234 -10.75 14.38 -7.02
N THR A 235 -10.98 13.13 -7.39
CA THR A 235 -12.32 12.57 -7.58
C THR A 235 -13.07 12.35 -6.27
N THR A 236 -12.39 12.26 -5.13
CA THR A 236 -13.02 12.10 -3.81
C THR A 236 -13.61 13.40 -3.32
N PHE A 237 -12.79 14.47 -3.28
CA PHE A 237 -13.29 15.80 -2.91
C PHE A 237 -14.20 16.38 -3.98
N GLY A 238 -14.11 15.88 -5.21
CA GLY A 238 -14.98 16.16 -6.33
C GLY A 238 -16.47 15.94 -6.05
N GLU A 239 -16.83 15.07 -5.10
CA GLU A 239 -18.21 14.89 -4.65
C GLU A 239 -18.80 16.16 -4.00
N THR A 240 -17.96 17.00 -3.42
CA THR A 240 -18.38 18.19 -2.66
C THR A 240 -18.08 19.51 -3.36
N GLY A 241 -17.24 19.49 -4.40
CA GLY A 241 -16.81 20.68 -5.11
C GLY A 241 -16.11 20.40 -6.44
N ASN A 242 -15.61 21.43 -7.10
CA ASN A 242 -14.76 21.22 -8.28
C ASN A 242 -13.30 21.07 -7.86
N TYR A 243 -12.74 19.89 -8.06
CA TYR A 243 -11.34 19.56 -7.80
C TYR A 243 -10.62 19.06 -9.06
N PHE A 244 -10.91 19.66 -10.19
CA PHE A 244 -10.28 19.38 -11.46
C PHE A 244 -9.57 20.62 -12.01
N ASP A 245 -8.25 20.61 -12.05
CA ASP A 245 -7.36 21.70 -12.54
C ASP A 245 -7.66 23.06 -11.89
N VAL A 246 -7.90 23.08 -10.57
CA VAL A 246 -8.18 24.32 -9.82
C VAL A 246 -6.88 24.95 -9.32
N GLU A 247 -6.82 26.30 -9.33
CA GLU A 247 -5.60 27.06 -8.96
C GLU A 247 -5.26 26.94 -7.46
N ASP A 248 -6.29 26.82 -6.61
CA ASP A 248 -6.18 26.78 -5.16
C ASP A 248 -6.06 25.35 -4.58
N PHE A 249 -5.82 24.33 -5.43
CA PHE A 249 -5.73 22.94 -5.03
C PHE A 249 -4.77 22.70 -3.84
N ASP A 250 -3.64 23.42 -3.80
CA ASP A 250 -2.64 23.27 -2.73
C ASP A 250 -3.04 23.94 -1.40
N VAL A 251 -4.17 24.62 -1.34
CA VAL A 251 -4.68 25.22 -0.08
C VAL A 251 -5.14 24.10 0.87
N ASP A 252 -5.74 23.05 0.34
CA ASP A 252 -6.26 21.92 1.09
C ASP A 252 -5.59 20.58 0.73
N HIS A 253 -4.53 20.59 -0.11
CA HIS A 253 -3.73 19.42 -0.43
C HIS A 253 -2.25 19.66 -0.20
N LYS A 254 -1.58 18.73 0.48
CA LYS A 254 -0.12 18.72 0.69
C LYS A 254 0.45 17.43 0.13
N LYS A 255 1.08 17.52 -1.04
CA LYS A 255 1.73 16.39 -1.70
C LYS A 255 2.92 15.90 -0.88
N GLU A 256 3.00 14.60 -0.64
CA GLU A 256 4.15 13.94 -0.03
C GLU A 256 4.95 13.17 -1.09
N ARG A 257 4.28 12.29 -1.86
CA ARG A 257 4.97 11.48 -2.89
C ARG A 257 4.03 10.99 -3.97
N ILE A 258 4.62 10.60 -5.11
CA ILE A 258 3.98 9.81 -6.17
C ILE A 258 4.20 8.33 -5.80
N ILE A 259 3.14 7.51 -5.84
CA ILE A 259 3.22 6.08 -5.55
C ILE A 259 3.04 5.21 -6.78
N TRP A 260 2.54 5.79 -7.87
CA TRP A 260 2.35 5.11 -9.15
C TRP A 260 2.30 6.12 -10.29
N GLU A 261 2.82 5.74 -11.45
CA GLU A 261 2.81 6.57 -12.66
C GLU A 261 2.65 5.71 -13.90
N PHE A 262 1.75 6.11 -14.79
CA PHE A 262 1.63 5.62 -16.16
C PHE A 262 2.10 6.69 -17.12
N SER A 263 3.01 6.32 -18.02
CA SER A 263 3.53 7.17 -19.10
C SER A 263 3.34 6.44 -20.43
N VAL A 264 2.85 7.15 -21.45
CA VAL A 264 2.68 6.64 -22.83
C VAL A 264 4.02 6.68 -23.57
#